data_fa5a88e3561c6bd9e855fd87c256d5cb
#
_entry.id   fa5a88e3561c6bd9e855fd87c256d5cb
#
_cell.length_a   1.000
_cell.length_b   1.000
_cell.length_c   1.000
_cell.angle_alpha   90.00
_cell.angle_beta   90.00
_cell.angle_gamma   90.00
#
_symmetry.space_group_name_H-M   'P 1'
#
loop_
_entity.id
_entity.type
_entity.pdbx_description
1 polymer ?
#
loop_
_entity_poly.entity_id
_entity_poly.type
_entity_poly.pdbx_seq_one_letter_code
_entity_poly.pdbx_strand_id
1 'polypeptide(L)'
;TLFRSAEFEFSDQDFQNIRRIINRIAGISLADGKRELVYSRLSRRLRQLGLRRFDEYCTLLETSNDTVELGEFVNALTTNLTAFFRESHHFDFLANELLPAFMRDRGLTNRRLRIWSAGCSTGEEPYSIAMVVRETLPAVGWDVKILATDLDSNVLATAQRGIYDWDRVKDLPETRRRRWFLKGCGAQAGQVRVAPALCDLISFRRLNLMEDWPMRGVFDIVFCRNVVIYFDKPTQSALFERFADRMIKQGHLFVGHSESLFKVTERFTPLGKTIYQRCL
;
A
#
# COMPACT_ATOMS: atom_id res chain seq x y z
N THR A 1 18.83 -23.14 -25.39
CA THR A 1 18.46 -21.86 -24.73
C THR A 1 19.51 -20.85 -25.14
N LEU A 2 19.16 -19.96 -26.08
CA LEU A 2 20.01 -18.86 -26.53
C LEU A 2 20.24 -17.90 -25.35
N PHE A 3 21.45 -17.81 -24.87
CA PHE A 3 21.90 -16.70 -24.01
C PHE A 3 21.70 -15.42 -24.80
N ARG A 4 20.65 -14.66 -24.52
CA ARG A 4 20.57 -13.27 -24.95
C ARG A 4 21.69 -12.56 -24.19
N SER A 5 22.68 -12.06 -24.91
CA SER A 5 23.66 -11.11 -24.38
C SER A 5 22.89 -9.99 -23.70
N ALA A 6 23.27 -9.63 -22.48
CA ALA A 6 22.63 -8.52 -21.76
C ALA A 6 22.74 -7.26 -22.66
N GLU A 7 21.61 -6.58 -22.86
CA GLU A 7 21.54 -5.38 -23.74
C GLU A 7 22.41 -4.24 -23.19
N PHE A 8 22.49 -4.16 -21.86
CA PHE A 8 23.27 -3.17 -21.13
C PHE A 8 24.26 -3.90 -20.22
N GLU A 9 25.48 -3.39 -20.10
CA GLU A 9 26.40 -3.82 -19.06
C GLU A 9 25.85 -3.39 -17.69
N PHE A 10 25.85 -4.33 -16.73
CA PHE A 10 25.34 -4.12 -15.38
C PHE A 10 26.33 -4.67 -14.36
N SER A 11 27.21 -3.82 -13.88
CA SER A 11 28.26 -4.17 -12.93
C SER A 11 27.72 -4.33 -11.50
N ASP A 12 28.52 -4.92 -10.62
CA ASP A 12 28.21 -4.98 -9.19
C ASP A 12 28.14 -3.58 -8.59
N GLN A 13 28.99 -2.68 -9.06
CA GLN A 13 28.98 -1.28 -8.62
C GLN A 13 27.69 -0.56 -8.98
N ASP A 14 27.15 -0.80 -10.17
CA ASP A 14 25.86 -0.23 -10.59
C ASP A 14 24.73 -0.72 -9.68
N PHE A 15 24.69 -2.02 -9.39
CA PHE A 15 23.71 -2.58 -8.47
C PHE A 15 23.82 -1.98 -7.06
N GLN A 16 25.03 -1.80 -6.54
CA GLN A 16 25.22 -1.17 -5.22
C GLN A 16 24.79 0.31 -5.22
N ASN A 17 25.06 1.05 -6.29
CA ASN A 17 24.62 2.44 -6.42
C ASN A 17 23.10 2.51 -6.43
N ILE A 18 22.42 1.68 -7.21
CA ILE A 18 20.96 1.61 -7.25
C ILE A 18 20.38 1.25 -5.88
N ARG A 19 20.95 0.26 -5.18
CA ARG A 19 20.56 -0.10 -3.80
C ARG A 19 20.62 1.11 -2.87
N ARG A 20 21.72 1.85 -2.91
CA ARG A 20 21.92 3.05 -2.08
C ARG A 20 20.90 4.13 -2.40
N ILE A 21 20.65 4.39 -3.69
CA ILE A 21 19.72 5.41 -4.15
C ILE A 21 18.29 5.07 -3.70
N ILE A 22 17.79 3.87 -3.97
CA ILE A 22 16.42 3.47 -3.62
C ILE A 22 16.22 3.38 -2.10
N ASN A 23 17.24 2.95 -1.35
CA ASN A 23 17.18 2.94 0.11
C ASN A 23 17.07 4.36 0.67
N ARG A 24 17.90 5.31 0.19
CA ARG A 24 17.86 6.71 0.60
C ARG A 24 16.51 7.36 0.31
N ILE A 25 15.90 7.09 -0.85
CA ILE A 25 14.67 7.75 -1.29
C ILE A 25 13.43 7.10 -0.64
N ALA A 26 13.37 5.78 -0.59
CA ALA A 26 12.16 5.03 -0.27
C ALA A 26 12.32 4.06 0.92
N GLY A 27 13.50 3.99 1.54
CA GLY A 27 13.78 3.03 2.61
C GLY A 27 13.89 1.57 2.13
N ILE A 28 13.72 1.31 0.84
CA ILE A 28 13.69 -0.05 0.29
C ILE A 28 15.07 -0.69 0.35
N SER A 29 15.16 -1.82 1.03
CA SER A 29 16.35 -2.66 1.13
C SER A 29 16.29 -3.77 0.07
N LEU A 30 17.14 -3.68 -0.95
CA LEU A 30 17.24 -4.70 -2.00
C LEU A 30 18.25 -5.78 -1.60
N ALA A 31 17.81 -7.03 -1.48
CA ALA A 31 18.68 -8.19 -1.29
C ALA A 31 19.46 -8.50 -2.59
N ASP A 32 20.62 -9.18 -2.45
CA ASP A 32 21.48 -9.52 -3.59
C ASP A 32 20.76 -10.33 -4.67
N GLY A 33 19.86 -11.23 -4.29
CA GLY A 33 19.03 -11.99 -5.21
C GLY A 33 18.03 -11.18 -6.06
N LYS A 34 17.95 -9.87 -5.86
CA LYS A 34 17.09 -8.98 -6.67
C LYS A 34 17.78 -8.33 -7.87
N ARG A 35 19.06 -8.68 -8.12
CA ARG A 35 19.86 -8.11 -9.21
C ARG A 35 19.18 -8.22 -10.58
N GLU A 36 18.72 -9.42 -10.93
CA GLU A 36 18.03 -9.68 -12.22
C GLU A 36 16.73 -8.87 -12.37
N LEU A 37 15.97 -8.74 -11.28
CA LEU A 37 14.74 -7.95 -11.25
C LEU A 37 15.06 -6.47 -11.49
N VAL A 38 16.06 -5.93 -10.81
CA VAL A 38 16.52 -4.54 -10.97
C VAL A 38 16.98 -4.30 -12.40
N TYR A 39 17.82 -5.18 -12.94
CA TYR A 39 18.27 -5.10 -14.33
C TYR A 39 17.09 -5.05 -15.31
N SER A 40 16.19 -6.02 -15.22
CA SER A 40 15.03 -6.14 -16.13
C SER A 40 14.14 -4.90 -16.10
N ARG A 41 13.88 -4.36 -14.91
CA ARG A 41 13.00 -3.21 -14.74
C ARG A 41 13.64 -1.90 -15.19
N LEU A 42 14.90 -1.68 -14.84
CA LEU A 42 15.59 -0.45 -15.16
C LEU A 42 16.13 -0.41 -16.60
N SER A 43 16.44 -1.54 -17.23
CA SER A 43 16.78 -1.57 -18.66
C SER A 43 15.68 -0.96 -19.53
N ARG A 44 14.41 -1.15 -19.16
CA ARG A 44 13.31 -0.47 -19.84
C ARG A 44 13.40 1.04 -19.69
N ARG A 45 13.83 1.52 -18.51
CA ARG A 45 13.97 2.95 -18.24
C ARG A 45 15.11 3.58 -19.04
N LEU A 46 16.27 2.90 -19.08
CA LEU A 46 17.41 3.32 -19.88
C LEU A 46 17.01 3.50 -21.36
N ARG A 47 16.28 2.54 -21.94
CA ARG A 47 15.78 2.63 -23.32
C ARG A 47 14.91 3.86 -23.56
N GLN A 48 13.99 4.14 -22.63
CA GLN A 48 13.08 5.28 -22.74
C GLN A 48 13.81 6.62 -22.69
N LEU A 49 14.92 6.69 -21.92
CA LEU A 49 15.76 7.88 -21.78
C LEU A 49 16.89 7.97 -22.82
N GLY A 50 17.07 6.93 -23.67
CA GLY A 50 18.17 6.88 -24.63
C GLY A 50 19.56 6.69 -24.01
N LEU A 51 19.62 6.25 -22.73
CA LEU A 51 20.88 6.00 -22.02
C LEU A 51 21.46 4.64 -22.41
N ARG A 52 22.78 4.53 -22.35
CA ARG A 52 23.49 3.31 -22.74
C ARG A 52 24.05 2.54 -21.56
N ARG A 53 24.20 3.17 -20.39
CA ARG A 53 24.89 2.64 -19.23
C ARG A 53 24.14 2.93 -17.95
N PHE A 54 24.22 2.03 -16.98
CA PHE A 54 23.58 2.19 -15.67
C PHE A 54 24.24 3.30 -14.83
N ASP A 55 25.55 3.52 -14.95
CA ASP A 55 26.24 4.59 -14.23
C ASP A 55 25.77 5.99 -14.70
N GLU A 56 25.47 6.16 -15.99
CA GLU A 56 24.86 7.39 -16.52
C GLU A 56 23.50 7.64 -15.87
N TYR A 57 22.71 6.56 -15.72
CA TYR A 57 21.41 6.64 -15.06
C TYR A 57 21.52 6.96 -13.55
N CYS A 58 22.44 6.31 -12.84
CA CYS A 58 22.72 6.63 -11.44
C CYS A 58 23.15 8.09 -11.27
N THR A 59 24.02 8.60 -12.15
CA THR A 59 24.45 9.99 -12.15
C THR A 59 23.26 10.93 -12.37
N LEU A 60 22.38 10.61 -13.33
CA LEU A 60 21.16 11.37 -13.58
C LEU A 60 20.29 11.46 -12.32
N LEU A 61 20.04 10.33 -11.66
CA LEU A 61 19.23 10.28 -10.43
C LEU A 61 19.84 11.04 -9.23
N GLU A 62 21.15 11.18 -9.18
CA GLU A 62 21.86 11.87 -8.10
C GLU A 62 22.07 13.36 -8.33
N THR A 63 22.22 13.78 -9.57
CA THR A 63 22.52 15.16 -9.94
C THR A 63 21.30 15.94 -10.41
N SER A 64 20.29 15.26 -10.92
CA SER A 64 19.09 15.90 -11.42
C SER A 64 18.12 16.25 -10.27
N ASN A 65 17.55 17.46 -10.33
CA ASN A 65 16.38 17.84 -9.53
C ASN A 65 15.07 17.36 -10.19
N ASP A 66 15.15 16.44 -11.14
CA ASP A 66 13.98 15.91 -11.85
C ASP A 66 13.18 14.95 -10.94
N THR A 67 12.20 15.52 -10.26
CA THR A 67 11.28 14.77 -9.38
C THR A 67 10.43 13.76 -10.15
N VAL A 68 10.24 13.93 -11.46
CA VAL A 68 9.48 13.01 -12.32
C VAL A 68 10.29 11.74 -12.53
N GLU A 69 11.56 11.87 -12.92
CA GLU A 69 12.42 10.69 -13.14
C GLU A 69 12.68 9.91 -11.83
N LEU A 70 12.88 10.61 -10.73
CA LEU A 70 12.97 9.96 -9.41
C LEU A 70 11.69 9.17 -9.09
N GLY A 71 10.52 9.70 -9.44
CA GLY A 71 9.24 9.01 -9.30
C GLY A 71 9.18 7.75 -10.17
N GLU A 72 9.57 7.84 -11.43
CA GLU A 72 9.60 6.71 -12.37
C GLU A 72 10.60 5.61 -11.94
N PHE A 73 11.76 6.01 -11.42
CA PHE A 73 12.73 5.09 -10.83
C PHE A 73 12.14 4.30 -9.66
N VAL A 74 11.48 4.98 -8.75
CA VAL A 74 10.79 4.35 -7.60
C VAL A 74 9.68 3.42 -8.09
N ASN A 75 8.80 3.90 -8.98
CA ASN A 75 7.71 3.13 -9.56
C ASN A 75 8.23 1.84 -10.25
N ALA A 76 9.38 1.93 -10.93
CA ALA A 76 9.98 0.77 -11.59
C ALA A 76 10.45 -0.30 -10.59
N LEU A 77 10.89 0.08 -9.39
CA LEU A 77 11.44 -0.85 -8.41
C LEU A 77 10.43 -1.33 -7.35
N THR A 78 9.27 -0.69 -7.23
CA THR A 78 8.19 -1.14 -6.33
C THR A 78 7.57 -2.45 -6.81
N THR A 79 7.04 -3.22 -5.87
CA THR A 79 6.33 -4.48 -6.15
C THR A 79 4.93 -4.39 -5.55
N ASN A 80 3.92 -4.40 -6.42
CA ASN A 80 2.56 -3.96 -6.10
C ASN A 80 1.54 -5.12 -6.13
N LEU A 81 1.91 -6.34 -5.71
CA LEU A 81 1.00 -7.47 -5.68
C LEU A 81 -0.03 -7.30 -4.57
N THR A 82 -1.30 -7.21 -4.96
CA THR A 82 -2.44 -7.09 -4.06
C THR A 82 -3.65 -7.82 -4.60
N ALA A 83 -4.67 -8.02 -3.76
CA ALA A 83 -5.96 -8.62 -4.14
C ALA A 83 -7.07 -8.12 -3.20
N PHE A 84 -8.31 -8.14 -3.67
CA PHE A 84 -9.46 -7.91 -2.81
C PHE A 84 -9.51 -8.96 -1.70
N PHE A 85 -9.73 -8.51 -0.46
CA PHE A 85 -9.79 -9.33 0.75
C PHE A 85 -8.56 -10.23 0.98
N ARG A 86 -7.38 -9.83 0.50
CA ARG A 86 -6.12 -10.52 0.80
C ARG A 86 -5.96 -10.67 2.32
N GLU A 87 -5.68 -11.91 2.79
CA GLU A 87 -5.65 -12.25 4.22
C GLU A 87 -6.99 -11.93 4.90
N SER A 88 -8.05 -12.62 4.46
CA SER A 88 -9.46 -12.36 4.80
C SER A 88 -9.75 -12.24 6.29
N HIS A 89 -8.97 -12.92 7.13
CA HIS A 89 -9.13 -12.89 8.58
C HIS A 89 -8.99 -11.49 9.20
N HIS A 90 -8.27 -10.55 8.54
CA HIS A 90 -8.20 -9.16 8.97
C HIS A 90 -9.55 -8.45 8.77
N PHE A 91 -10.20 -8.71 7.66
CA PHE A 91 -11.51 -8.16 7.33
C PHE A 91 -12.61 -8.80 8.17
N ASP A 92 -12.47 -10.10 8.49
CA ASP A 92 -13.38 -10.79 9.41
C ASP A 92 -13.29 -10.21 10.83
N PHE A 93 -12.08 -9.95 11.33
CA PHE A 93 -11.89 -9.27 12.61
C PHE A 93 -12.46 -7.84 12.60
N LEU A 94 -12.23 -7.10 11.52
CA LEU A 94 -12.79 -5.76 11.35
C LEU A 94 -14.32 -5.80 11.42
N ALA A 95 -14.97 -6.73 10.70
CA ALA A 95 -16.43 -6.84 10.60
C ALA A 95 -17.08 -7.34 11.89
N ASN A 96 -16.52 -8.40 12.49
CA ASN A 96 -17.21 -9.14 13.53
C ASN A 96 -16.83 -8.72 14.95
N GLU A 97 -15.68 -8.08 15.13
CA GLU A 97 -15.16 -7.69 16.44
C GLU A 97 -14.99 -6.18 16.56
N LEU A 98 -14.19 -5.56 15.68
CA LEU A 98 -13.74 -4.19 15.87
C LEU A 98 -14.83 -3.15 15.60
N LEU A 99 -15.51 -3.21 14.45
CA LEU A 99 -16.60 -2.27 14.14
C LEU A 99 -17.79 -2.40 15.09
N PRO A 100 -18.25 -3.62 15.51
CA PRO A 100 -19.25 -3.77 16.56
C PRO A 100 -18.82 -3.19 17.91
N ALA A 101 -17.54 -3.32 18.29
CA ALA A 101 -17.01 -2.69 19.50
C ALA A 101 -17.10 -1.15 19.40
N PHE A 102 -16.68 -0.55 18.29
CA PHE A 102 -16.81 0.89 18.09
C PHE A 102 -18.27 1.37 18.13
N MET A 103 -19.22 0.58 17.63
CA MET A 103 -20.65 0.93 17.73
C MET A 103 -21.14 0.94 19.18
N ARG A 104 -20.69 0.00 20.01
CA ARG A 104 -21.07 -0.04 21.44
C ARG A 104 -20.41 1.09 22.23
N ASP A 105 -19.11 1.28 22.05
CA ASP A 105 -18.29 2.10 22.96
C ASP A 105 -18.42 3.59 22.66
N ARG A 106 -18.65 3.98 21.40
CA ARG A 106 -18.71 5.40 20.99
C ARG A 106 -20.09 6.04 21.12
N GLY A 107 -21.13 5.26 21.36
CA GLY A 107 -22.49 5.73 21.53
C GLY A 107 -23.01 6.58 20.36
N LEU A 108 -23.90 7.54 20.64
CA LEU A 108 -24.48 8.43 19.64
C LEU A 108 -23.65 9.69 19.37
N THR A 109 -22.70 10.01 20.24
CA THR A 109 -22.02 11.33 20.27
C THR A 109 -20.70 11.37 19.53
N ASN A 110 -20.00 10.25 19.34
CA ASN A 110 -18.68 10.21 18.67
C ASN A 110 -18.62 9.11 17.58
N ARG A 111 -19.47 9.25 16.58
CA ARG A 111 -19.53 8.31 15.45
C ARG A 111 -18.53 8.64 14.34
N ARG A 112 -17.31 8.95 14.73
CA ARG A 112 -16.21 9.24 13.81
C ARG A 112 -15.29 8.03 13.73
N LEU A 113 -14.89 7.63 12.50
CA LEU A 113 -13.94 6.56 12.24
C LEU A 113 -12.90 7.01 11.20
N ARG A 114 -11.64 6.90 11.54
CA ARG A 114 -10.51 7.26 10.68
C ARG A 114 -9.63 6.04 10.46
N ILE A 115 -9.53 5.61 9.20
CA ILE A 115 -8.76 4.44 8.79
C ILE A 115 -7.67 4.89 7.83
N TRP A 116 -6.49 4.32 7.95
CA TRP A 116 -5.39 4.54 7.01
C TRP A 116 -4.94 3.21 6.42
N SER A 117 -4.96 3.11 5.09
CA SER A 117 -4.32 2.04 4.30
C SER A 117 -3.00 2.59 3.77
N ALA A 118 -1.89 2.18 4.39
CA ALA A 118 -0.54 2.62 4.10
C ALA A 118 0.16 1.58 3.21
N GLY A 119 0.42 1.94 1.95
CA GLY A 119 0.84 1.02 0.88
C GLY A 119 -0.36 0.35 0.22
N CYS A 120 -1.32 1.17 -0.27
CA CYS A 120 -2.60 0.70 -0.78
C CYS A 120 -2.54 0.04 -2.17
N SER A 121 -1.40 0.11 -2.85
CA SER A 121 -1.20 -0.43 -4.20
C SER A 121 -2.32 0.00 -5.16
N THR A 122 -2.83 -0.90 -5.98
CA THR A 122 -3.91 -0.66 -6.95
C THR A 122 -5.30 -0.51 -6.34
N GLY A 123 -5.41 -0.43 -5.00
CA GLY A 123 -6.63 0.01 -4.29
C GLY A 123 -7.53 -1.12 -3.77
N GLU A 124 -7.22 -2.38 -3.98
CA GLU A 124 -8.05 -3.51 -3.54
C GLU A 124 -8.23 -3.54 -2.02
N GLU A 125 -7.18 -3.19 -1.26
CA GLU A 125 -7.26 -3.13 0.20
C GLU A 125 -8.20 -2.03 0.71
N PRO A 126 -8.03 -0.74 0.37
CA PRO A 126 -8.95 0.30 0.85
C PRO A 126 -10.39 0.10 0.36
N TYR A 127 -10.61 -0.46 -0.83
CA TYR A 127 -11.96 -0.82 -1.26
C TYR A 127 -12.53 -1.99 -0.46
N SER A 128 -11.74 -3.01 -0.11
CA SER A 128 -12.17 -4.10 0.78
C SER A 128 -12.55 -3.57 2.17
N ILE A 129 -11.76 -2.65 2.73
CA ILE A 129 -12.08 -1.96 3.99
C ILE A 129 -13.41 -1.20 3.85
N ALA A 130 -13.58 -0.43 2.77
CA ALA A 130 -14.81 0.34 2.54
C ALA A 130 -16.06 -0.55 2.40
N MET A 131 -15.93 -1.72 1.74
CA MET A 131 -17.01 -2.72 1.66
C MET A 131 -17.41 -3.20 3.05
N VAL A 132 -16.44 -3.63 3.87
CA VAL A 132 -16.70 -4.10 5.24
C VAL A 132 -17.37 -3.01 6.08
N VAL A 133 -16.86 -1.79 6.01
CA VAL A 133 -17.45 -0.64 6.73
C VAL A 133 -18.90 -0.42 6.32
N ARG A 134 -19.20 -0.40 5.01
CA ARG A 134 -20.56 -0.22 4.49
C ARG A 134 -21.50 -1.40 4.75
N GLU A 135 -20.97 -2.59 4.92
CA GLU A 135 -21.73 -3.80 5.23
C GLU A 135 -22.05 -3.90 6.73
N THR A 136 -21.19 -3.33 7.60
CA THR A 136 -21.28 -3.50 9.06
C THR A 136 -21.86 -2.29 9.76
N LEU A 137 -21.45 -1.07 9.39
CA LEU A 137 -21.94 0.15 10.04
C LEU A 137 -23.28 0.61 9.46
N PRO A 138 -24.17 1.19 10.28
CA PRO A 138 -25.39 1.83 9.80
C PRO A 138 -25.08 2.87 8.71
N ALA A 139 -25.95 2.94 7.70
CA ALA A 139 -25.77 3.83 6.55
C ALA A 139 -25.74 5.32 6.94
N VAL A 140 -26.38 5.67 8.07
CA VAL A 140 -26.52 7.04 8.56
C VAL A 140 -25.88 7.19 9.93
N GLY A 141 -25.28 8.34 10.16
CA GLY A 141 -24.81 8.76 11.48
C GLY A 141 -23.31 8.48 11.73
N TRP A 142 -22.58 7.83 10.83
CA TRP A 142 -21.14 7.64 10.94
C TRP A 142 -20.36 8.53 9.97
N ASP A 143 -19.42 9.32 10.49
CA ASP A 143 -18.41 10.03 9.70
C ASP A 143 -17.19 9.16 9.53
N VAL A 144 -17.16 8.40 8.43
CA VAL A 144 -16.04 7.51 8.08
C VAL A 144 -15.17 8.14 7.01
N LYS A 145 -13.86 8.15 7.23
CA LYS A 145 -12.86 8.55 6.23
C LYS A 145 -11.75 7.50 6.19
N ILE A 146 -11.42 7.07 4.99
CA ILE A 146 -10.32 6.15 4.70
C ILE A 146 -9.26 6.95 3.93
N LEU A 147 -8.08 7.12 4.52
CA LEU A 147 -6.92 7.61 3.79
C LEU A 147 -6.24 6.39 3.17
N ALA A 148 -6.01 6.41 1.87
CA ALA A 148 -5.26 5.39 1.15
C ALA A 148 -4.01 6.02 0.52
N THR A 149 -2.84 5.54 0.90
CA THR A 149 -1.58 6.12 0.43
C THR A 149 -0.68 5.07 -0.18
N ASP A 150 0.04 5.48 -1.21
CA ASP A 150 1.12 4.70 -1.80
C ASP A 150 2.23 5.64 -2.30
N LEU A 151 3.43 5.10 -2.45
CA LEU A 151 4.56 5.79 -3.02
C LEU A 151 4.51 5.81 -4.55
N ASP A 152 4.00 4.72 -5.16
CA ASP A 152 3.89 4.51 -6.59
C ASP A 152 2.68 5.26 -7.17
N SER A 153 2.94 6.27 -7.99
CA SER A 153 1.90 7.09 -8.61
C SER A 153 1.05 6.32 -9.63
N ASN A 154 1.61 5.30 -10.29
CA ASN A 154 0.89 4.52 -11.30
C ASN A 154 -0.19 3.65 -10.68
N VAL A 155 0.12 3.02 -9.53
CA VAL A 155 -0.88 2.21 -8.81
C VAL A 155 -1.96 3.09 -8.18
N LEU A 156 -1.59 4.27 -7.66
CA LEU A 156 -2.56 5.24 -7.17
C LEU A 156 -3.53 5.72 -8.27
N ALA A 157 -3.03 5.97 -9.47
CA ALA A 157 -3.88 6.33 -10.61
C ALA A 157 -4.86 5.19 -10.96
N THR A 158 -4.44 3.92 -10.84
CA THR A 158 -5.30 2.76 -11.02
C THR A 158 -6.34 2.67 -9.89
N ALA A 159 -5.91 2.82 -8.65
CA ALA A 159 -6.79 2.82 -7.48
C ALA A 159 -7.88 3.92 -7.57
N GLN A 160 -7.50 5.13 -7.96
CA GLN A 160 -8.43 6.25 -8.12
C GLN A 160 -9.47 6.02 -9.21
N ARG A 161 -9.09 5.36 -10.33
CA ARG A 161 -10.06 5.00 -11.38
C ARG A 161 -11.09 3.98 -10.90
N GLY A 162 -10.69 3.09 -9.98
CA GLY A 162 -11.54 2.03 -9.45
C GLY A 162 -12.06 1.07 -10.51
N ILE A 163 -11.31 0.88 -11.60
CA ILE A 163 -11.66 -0.02 -12.72
C ILE A 163 -10.70 -1.20 -12.70
N TYR A 164 -11.27 -2.39 -12.71
CA TYR A 164 -10.52 -3.65 -12.63
C TYR A 164 -11.01 -4.64 -13.67
N ASP A 165 -10.14 -5.54 -14.12
CA ASP A 165 -10.54 -6.67 -14.92
C ASP A 165 -11.41 -7.62 -14.10
N TRP A 166 -12.37 -8.28 -14.73
CA TRP A 166 -13.30 -9.23 -14.08
C TRP A 166 -12.57 -10.28 -13.25
N ASP A 167 -11.42 -10.76 -13.73
CA ASP A 167 -10.61 -11.77 -13.05
C ASP A 167 -10.13 -11.33 -11.64
N ARG A 168 -10.04 -10.03 -11.37
CA ARG A 168 -9.67 -9.50 -10.05
C ARG A 168 -10.78 -9.65 -9.01
N VAL A 169 -12.03 -9.82 -9.46
CA VAL A 169 -13.22 -9.85 -8.59
C VAL A 169 -14.04 -11.13 -8.70
N LYS A 170 -13.74 -12.01 -9.65
CA LYS A 170 -14.55 -13.20 -9.94
C LYS A 170 -14.73 -14.12 -8.74
N ASP A 171 -13.72 -14.20 -7.85
CA ASP A 171 -13.70 -15.07 -6.67
C ASP A 171 -14.38 -14.44 -5.44
N LEU A 172 -14.82 -13.20 -5.54
CA LEU A 172 -15.61 -12.56 -4.47
C LEU A 172 -17.03 -13.18 -4.43
N PRO A 173 -17.67 -13.22 -3.25
CA PRO A 173 -19.08 -13.63 -3.13
C PRO A 173 -19.96 -12.83 -4.08
N GLU A 174 -20.91 -13.52 -4.74
CA GLU A 174 -21.78 -12.90 -5.74
C GLU A 174 -22.55 -11.71 -5.19
N THR A 175 -22.98 -11.80 -3.95
CA THR A 175 -23.66 -10.68 -3.23
C THR A 175 -22.80 -9.43 -3.18
N ARG A 176 -21.51 -9.55 -2.89
CA ARG A 176 -20.57 -8.42 -2.89
C ARG A 176 -20.33 -7.90 -4.30
N ARG A 177 -20.14 -8.80 -5.28
CA ARG A 177 -19.94 -8.39 -6.67
C ARG A 177 -21.12 -7.58 -7.21
N ARG A 178 -22.34 -8.06 -6.98
CA ARG A 178 -23.57 -7.35 -7.43
C ARG A 178 -23.78 -6.02 -6.72
N ARG A 179 -23.42 -5.95 -5.45
CA ARG A 179 -23.61 -4.74 -4.63
C ARG A 179 -22.59 -3.66 -4.91
N TRP A 180 -21.33 -4.04 -5.11
CA TRP A 180 -20.20 -3.13 -5.06
C TRP A 180 -19.48 -2.91 -6.39
N PHE A 181 -19.87 -3.61 -7.44
CA PHE A 181 -19.26 -3.47 -8.75
C PHE A 181 -20.30 -3.28 -9.85
N LEU A 182 -20.04 -2.31 -10.72
CA LEU A 182 -20.77 -2.07 -11.95
C LEU A 182 -20.06 -2.79 -13.11
N LYS A 183 -20.77 -3.61 -13.86
CA LYS A 183 -20.19 -4.31 -15.02
C LYS A 183 -20.03 -3.36 -16.20
N GLY A 184 -18.87 -3.43 -16.84
CA GLY A 184 -18.62 -2.75 -18.10
C GLY A 184 -19.42 -3.39 -19.24
N CYS A 185 -19.78 -2.57 -20.22
CA CYS A 185 -20.47 -2.99 -21.45
C CYS A 185 -19.77 -2.41 -22.68
N GLY A 186 -20.03 -2.95 -23.85
CA GLY A 186 -19.44 -2.50 -25.10
C GLY A 186 -17.91 -2.60 -25.07
N ALA A 187 -17.22 -1.51 -25.29
CA ALA A 187 -15.75 -1.43 -25.28
C ALA A 187 -15.12 -1.73 -23.90
N GLN A 188 -15.90 -1.72 -22.84
CA GLN A 188 -15.45 -2.02 -21.46
C GLN A 188 -15.92 -3.41 -20.99
N ALA A 189 -16.41 -4.26 -21.89
CA ALA A 189 -16.76 -5.64 -21.58
C ALA A 189 -15.55 -6.37 -20.97
N GLY A 190 -15.79 -7.16 -19.91
CA GLY A 190 -14.71 -7.83 -19.16
C GLY A 190 -14.10 -6.99 -18.03
N GLN A 191 -14.48 -5.72 -17.90
CA GLN A 191 -14.10 -4.87 -16.79
C GLN A 191 -15.26 -4.64 -15.81
N VAL A 192 -14.89 -4.23 -14.60
CA VAL A 192 -15.83 -3.80 -13.57
C VAL A 192 -15.35 -2.48 -12.95
N ARG A 193 -16.29 -1.66 -12.51
CA ARG A 193 -16.02 -0.42 -11.80
C ARG A 193 -16.57 -0.50 -10.39
N VAL A 194 -15.80 -0.05 -9.42
CA VAL A 194 -16.22 0.06 -8.01
C VAL A 194 -17.39 1.05 -7.89
N ALA A 195 -18.38 0.71 -7.08
CA ALA A 195 -19.55 1.55 -6.83
C ALA A 195 -19.15 2.89 -6.19
N PRO A 196 -19.74 4.04 -6.62
CA PRO A 196 -19.41 5.36 -6.09
C PRO A 196 -19.51 5.46 -4.57
N ALA A 197 -20.46 4.77 -3.95
CA ALA A 197 -20.65 4.75 -2.50
C ALA A 197 -19.42 4.26 -1.70
N LEU A 198 -18.52 3.49 -2.30
CA LEU A 198 -17.24 3.12 -1.69
C LEU A 198 -16.19 4.21 -1.93
N CYS A 199 -16.15 4.78 -3.14
CA CYS A 199 -15.20 5.84 -3.50
C CYS A 199 -15.34 7.06 -2.59
N ASP A 200 -16.57 7.42 -2.20
CA ASP A 200 -16.88 8.57 -1.33
C ASP A 200 -16.24 8.48 0.06
N LEU A 201 -15.88 7.27 0.52
CA LEU A 201 -15.21 7.04 1.79
C LEU A 201 -13.70 7.23 1.71
N ILE A 202 -13.11 7.14 0.49
CA ILE A 202 -11.67 6.95 0.31
C ILE A 202 -11.02 8.21 -0.29
N SER A 203 -9.91 8.62 0.30
CA SER A 203 -9.05 9.66 -0.24
C SER A 203 -7.69 9.05 -0.58
N PHE A 204 -7.39 8.97 -1.88
CA PHE A 204 -6.09 8.50 -2.36
C PHE A 204 -5.07 9.64 -2.39
N ARG A 205 -3.88 9.41 -1.84
CA ARG A 205 -2.78 10.40 -1.80
C ARG A 205 -1.43 9.71 -1.99
N ARG A 206 -0.54 10.34 -2.74
CA ARG A 206 0.85 9.92 -2.78
C ARG A 206 1.52 10.24 -1.45
N LEU A 207 2.22 9.29 -0.88
CA LEU A 207 2.96 9.45 0.36
C LEU A 207 4.16 8.53 0.40
N ASN A 208 5.32 9.10 0.69
CA ASN A 208 6.50 8.35 1.06
C ASN A 208 6.50 8.14 2.59
N LEU A 209 6.50 6.88 3.03
CA LEU A 209 6.52 6.57 4.46
C LEU A 209 7.82 7.00 5.14
N MET A 210 8.88 7.28 4.36
CA MET A 210 10.17 7.75 4.89
C MET A 210 10.22 9.25 5.10
N GLU A 211 9.37 10.02 4.43
CA GLU A 211 9.29 11.48 4.53
C GLU A 211 8.36 11.91 5.67
N ASP A 212 8.28 13.21 5.94
CA ASP A 212 7.33 13.78 6.89
C ASP A 212 5.89 13.61 6.41
N TRP A 213 5.02 13.23 7.33
CA TRP A 213 3.61 13.00 7.01
C TRP A 213 2.79 14.28 7.23
N PRO A 214 2.08 14.77 6.21
CA PRO A 214 1.33 16.02 6.31
C PRO A 214 0.06 15.88 7.15
N MET A 215 -0.34 14.66 7.53
CA MET A 215 -1.54 14.42 8.31
C MET A 215 -1.34 14.90 9.75
N ARG A 216 -2.27 15.73 10.23
CA ARG A 216 -2.26 16.25 11.63
C ARG A 216 -3.16 15.44 12.57
N GLY A 217 -4.15 14.73 12.03
CA GLY A 217 -5.09 13.91 12.80
C GLY A 217 -4.52 12.55 13.18
N VAL A 218 -5.25 11.87 14.07
CA VAL A 218 -4.96 10.50 14.49
C VAL A 218 -5.95 9.53 13.87
N PHE A 219 -5.49 8.28 13.69
CA PHE A 219 -6.26 7.19 13.12
C PHE A 219 -6.72 6.21 14.20
N ASP A 220 -7.91 5.66 14.02
CA ASP A 220 -8.44 4.57 14.84
C ASP A 220 -7.83 3.24 14.40
N ILE A 221 -7.62 3.10 13.09
CA ILE A 221 -7.15 1.86 12.47
C ILE A 221 -6.11 2.21 11.40
N VAL A 222 -5.00 1.46 11.40
CA VAL A 222 -3.98 1.52 10.35
C VAL A 222 -3.80 0.12 9.76
N PHE A 223 -3.85 0.02 8.44
CA PHE A 223 -3.42 -1.14 7.67
C PHE A 223 -2.08 -0.79 7.03
N CYS A 224 -1.02 -1.49 7.39
CA CYS A 224 0.30 -1.42 6.75
C CYS A 224 0.77 -2.84 6.46
N ARG A 225 0.25 -3.43 5.39
CA ARG A 225 0.35 -4.86 5.11
C ARG A 225 1.21 -5.12 3.89
N ASN A 226 2.16 -6.03 4.04
CA ASN A 226 3.08 -6.41 2.98
C ASN A 226 3.92 -5.23 2.43
N VAL A 227 4.25 -4.29 3.30
CA VAL A 227 5.03 -3.08 3.03
C VAL A 227 6.34 -3.10 3.79
N VAL A 228 6.32 -3.43 5.09
CA VAL A 228 7.51 -3.35 5.93
C VAL A 228 8.53 -4.47 5.63
N ILE A 229 8.12 -5.50 4.89
CA ILE A 229 9.04 -6.53 4.36
C ILE A 229 10.15 -5.98 3.47
N TYR A 230 9.97 -4.78 2.93
CA TYR A 230 10.95 -4.11 2.08
C TYR A 230 11.94 -3.25 2.86
N PHE A 231 11.76 -3.06 4.17
CA PHE A 231 12.59 -2.21 5.02
C PHE A 231 13.49 -3.04 5.93
N ASP A 232 14.64 -2.50 6.25
CA ASP A 232 15.49 -3.07 7.29
C ASP A 232 14.90 -2.87 8.71
N LYS A 233 15.45 -3.56 9.70
CA LYS A 233 14.91 -3.54 11.07
C LYS A 233 14.92 -2.16 11.73
N PRO A 234 15.97 -1.34 11.61
CA PRO A 234 15.95 0.04 12.12
C PRO A 234 14.84 0.89 11.49
N THR A 235 14.68 0.80 10.17
CA THR A 235 13.62 1.52 9.43
C THR A 235 12.23 1.05 9.86
N GLN A 236 12.02 -0.28 10.02
CA GLN A 236 10.77 -0.83 10.55
C GLN A 236 10.45 -0.26 11.93
N SER A 237 11.43 -0.24 12.85
CA SER A 237 11.24 0.28 14.20
C SER A 237 10.82 1.75 14.18
N ALA A 238 11.57 2.59 13.47
CA ALA A 238 11.24 4.01 13.33
C ALA A 238 9.84 4.23 12.73
N LEU A 239 9.45 3.42 11.74
CA LEU A 239 8.14 3.51 11.10
C LEU A 239 6.99 3.15 12.07
N PHE A 240 7.14 2.08 12.85
CA PHE A 240 6.12 1.70 13.83
C PHE A 240 5.97 2.70 14.98
N GLU A 241 7.06 3.35 15.42
CA GLU A 241 6.97 4.47 16.37
C GLU A 241 6.14 5.61 15.79
N ARG A 242 6.37 5.97 14.54
CA ARG A 242 5.60 7.01 13.84
C ARG A 242 4.13 6.65 13.67
N PHE A 243 3.82 5.37 13.36
CA PHE A 243 2.43 4.92 13.35
C PHE A 243 1.78 5.04 14.73
N ALA A 244 2.46 4.61 15.79
CA ALA A 244 1.94 4.75 17.15
C ALA A 244 1.61 6.20 17.50
N ASP A 245 2.45 7.17 17.08
CA ASP A 245 2.21 8.60 17.32
C ASP A 245 1.03 9.16 16.52
N ARG A 246 0.63 8.50 15.43
CA ARG A 246 -0.50 8.87 14.57
C ARG A 246 -1.77 8.05 14.81
N MET A 247 -1.79 7.22 15.85
CA MET A 247 -2.96 6.43 16.22
C MET A 247 -3.53 6.90 17.56
N ILE A 248 -4.84 6.69 17.74
CA ILE A 248 -5.44 6.84 19.08
C ILE A 248 -4.89 5.77 20.02
N LYS A 249 -4.96 5.99 21.33
CA LYS A 249 -4.75 4.93 22.32
C LYS A 249 -5.73 3.79 22.07
N GLN A 250 -5.27 2.55 22.18
CA GLN A 250 -6.03 1.34 21.84
C GLN A 250 -6.43 1.26 20.34
N GLY A 251 -5.87 2.09 19.47
CA GLY A 251 -6.02 1.97 18.02
C GLY A 251 -5.43 0.65 17.49
N HIS A 252 -5.91 0.17 16.35
CA HIS A 252 -5.55 -1.14 15.81
C HIS A 252 -4.66 -1.02 14.59
N LEU A 253 -3.55 -1.76 14.59
CA LEU A 253 -2.61 -1.89 13.49
C LEU A 253 -2.68 -3.30 12.90
N PHE A 254 -2.87 -3.38 11.58
CA PHE A 254 -2.86 -4.61 10.81
C PHE A 254 -1.59 -4.65 9.95
N VAL A 255 -0.83 -5.73 10.03
CA VAL A 255 0.35 -5.97 9.19
C VAL A 255 0.20 -7.30 8.44
N GLY A 256 0.99 -7.52 7.39
CA GLY A 256 0.89 -8.74 6.57
C GLY A 256 1.40 -9.98 7.33
N HIS A 257 0.99 -11.15 6.85
CA HIS A 257 1.27 -12.45 7.51
C HIS A 257 2.78 -12.74 7.73
N SER A 258 3.65 -12.19 6.88
CA SER A 258 5.11 -12.35 7.00
C SER A 258 5.76 -11.25 7.83
N GLU A 259 4.98 -10.34 8.41
CA GLU A 259 5.44 -9.18 9.16
C GLU A 259 5.18 -9.37 10.65
N SER A 260 6.14 -8.97 11.48
CA SER A 260 6.03 -9.10 12.93
C SER A 260 6.67 -7.91 13.63
N LEU A 261 5.98 -7.39 14.65
CA LEU A 261 6.48 -6.33 15.52
C LEU A 261 7.34 -6.87 16.69
N PHE A 262 7.52 -8.18 16.78
CA PHE A 262 8.31 -8.79 17.85
C PHE A 262 9.76 -8.29 17.81
N LYS A 263 10.24 -7.74 18.92
CA LYS A 263 11.57 -7.10 19.05
C LYS A 263 11.81 -5.90 18.11
N VAL A 264 10.75 -5.32 17.54
CA VAL A 264 10.83 -4.15 16.66
C VAL A 264 10.32 -2.91 17.38
N THR A 265 9.22 -3.01 18.13
CA THR A 265 8.65 -1.94 18.95
C THR A 265 7.87 -2.51 20.14
N GLU A 266 7.81 -1.75 21.24
CA GLU A 266 7.01 -2.09 22.42
C GLU A 266 5.70 -1.28 22.50
N ARG A 267 5.44 -0.42 21.50
CA ARG A 267 4.26 0.44 21.44
C ARG A 267 2.96 -0.28 21.12
N PHE A 268 3.04 -1.58 20.80
CA PHE A 268 1.89 -2.39 20.37
C PHE A 268 1.85 -3.75 21.06
N THR A 269 0.65 -4.13 21.50
CA THR A 269 0.35 -5.46 22.06
C THR A 269 -0.25 -6.34 20.96
N PRO A 270 0.25 -7.57 20.74
CA PRO A 270 -0.32 -8.48 19.75
C PRO A 270 -1.68 -9.03 20.21
N LEU A 271 -2.67 -9.01 19.32
CA LEU A 271 -3.97 -9.64 19.48
C LEU A 271 -4.07 -11.00 18.75
N GLY A 272 -3.01 -11.39 18.04
CA GLY A 272 -2.96 -12.59 17.21
C GLY A 272 -3.18 -12.29 15.73
N LYS A 273 -2.79 -13.24 14.86
CA LYS A 273 -2.98 -13.18 13.41
C LYS A 273 -2.49 -11.86 12.76
N THR A 274 -1.36 -11.34 13.23
CA THR A 274 -0.75 -10.08 12.76
C THR A 274 -1.62 -8.82 12.95
N ILE A 275 -2.50 -8.87 13.94
CA ILE A 275 -3.29 -7.74 14.44
C ILE A 275 -2.69 -7.28 15.75
N TYR A 276 -2.51 -5.98 15.89
CA TYR A 276 -1.89 -5.36 17.07
C TYR A 276 -2.73 -4.20 17.57
N GLN A 277 -2.71 -3.98 18.88
CA GLN A 277 -3.35 -2.83 19.51
C GLN A 277 -2.29 -1.90 20.07
N ARG A 278 -2.42 -0.59 19.79
CA ARG A 278 -1.55 0.41 20.39
C ARG A 278 -1.70 0.43 21.90
N CYS A 279 -0.58 0.37 22.63
CA CYS A 279 -0.54 0.50 24.09
C CYS A 279 -1.10 1.86 24.55
N LEU A 280 -1.46 1.95 25.83
CA LEU A 280 -2.03 3.15 26.46
C LEU A 280 -1.07 4.36 26.48
#